data_a860e4ac836eb326fbd790b491fc10bd
#
_entry.id   a860e4ac836eb326fbd790b491fc10bd
#
_cell.length_a   1.000
_cell.length_b   1.000
_cell.length_c   1.000
_cell.angle_alpha   90.00
_cell.angle_beta   90.00
_cell.angle_gamma   90.00
#
_symmetry.space_group_name_H-M   'P 1'
#
loop_
_entity.id
_entity.type
_entity.pdbx_description
1 polymer ?
#
loop_
_entity_poly.entity_id
_entity_poly.type
_entity_poly.pdbx_seq_one_letter_code
_entity_poly.pdbx_strand_id
1 'polypeptide(L)' 'MKENRYYVYLHRNLSGIVVYVGKGTKSRVTSNSNRSPAWREATKDGFTYQIVKSGMMNREAMLLEEHLIEIYRETVVN' A
#
# COMPACT_ATOMS: atom_id res chain seq x y z
N MET A 1 21.17 -14.29 -6.57
CA MET A 1 20.54 -14.42 -5.26
C MET A 1 19.16 -13.78 -5.27
N LYS A 2 18.21 -14.45 -4.69
CA LYS A 2 16.86 -13.92 -4.59
C LYS A 2 16.79 -12.78 -3.58
N GLU A 3 15.93 -11.83 -3.87
CA GLU A 3 15.72 -10.70 -2.99
C GLU A 3 14.32 -10.78 -2.40
N ASN A 4 14.24 -11.06 -1.11
CA ASN A 4 12.97 -11.17 -0.40
C ASN A 4 12.75 -9.93 0.45
N ARG A 5 12.88 -8.76 -0.16
CA ARG A 5 12.86 -7.49 0.55
C ARG A 5 11.58 -6.70 0.36
N TYR A 6 10.65 -7.25 -0.39
CA TYR A 6 9.40 -6.55 -0.67
C TYR A 6 8.38 -6.80 0.43
N TYR A 7 7.50 -5.84 0.60
CA TYR A 7 6.37 -5.97 1.50
C TYR A 7 5.14 -5.41 0.82
N VAL A 8 3.98 -5.81 1.35
CA VAL A 8 2.69 -5.26 0.90
C VAL A 8 2.07 -4.54 2.09
N TYR A 9 1.48 -3.39 1.83
CA TYR A 9 1.00 -2.53 2.89
C TYR A 9 -0.34 -1.92 2.52
N LEU A 10 -1.02 -1.43 3.56
CA LEU A 10 -2.25 -0.68 3.41
C LEU A 10 -2.04 0.72 3.95
N HIS A 11 -2.66 1.69 3.31
CA HIS A 11 -2.85 3.03 3.89
C HIS A 11 -4.32 3.18 4.25
N ARG A 12 -4.57 3.67 5.46
CA ARG A 12 -5.92 4.03 5.89
C ARG A 12 -5.96 5.51 6.13
N ASN A 13 -7.12 6.13 5.84
CA ASN A 13 -7.31 7.51 6.23
C ASN A 13 -7.55 7.56 7.75
N LEU A 14 -7.75 8.75 8.30
CA LEU A 14 -7.91 8.89 9.75
C LEU A 14 -9.24 8.35 10.26
N SER A 15 -10.17 8.03 9.36
CA SER A 15 -11.40 7.34 9.72
C SER A 15 -11.25 5.82 9.71
N GLY A 16 -10.04 5.32 9.40
CA GLY A 16 -9.77 3.89 9.40
C GLY A 16 -10.12 3.17 8.12
N ILE A 17 -10.52 3.89 7.08
CA ILE A 17 -10.90 3.29 5.81
C ILE A 17 -9.64 3.03 4.99
N VAL A 18 -9.53 1.81 4.41
CA VAL A 18 -8.42 1.48 3.53
C VAL A 18 -8.58 2.26 2.23
N VAL A 19 -7.63 3.13 1.94
CA VAL A 19 -7.69 3.98 0.74
C VAL A 19 -6.62 3.63 -0.28
N TYR A 20 -5.64 2.79 0.09
CA TYR A 20 -4.57 2.46 -0.83
C TYR A 20 -3.92 1.13 -0.43
N VAL A 21 -3.57 0.33 -1.43
CA VAL A 21 -2.79 -0.89 -1.26
C VAL A 21 -1.52 -0.73 -2.08
N GLY A 22 -0.37 -1.02 -1.49
CA GLY A 22 0.87 -0.89 -2.23
C GLY A 22 1.87 -1.99 -1.92
N LYS A 23 2.88 -2.08 -2.74
CA LYS A 23 4.05 -2.88 -2.44
C LYS A 23 5.27 -1.98 -2.48
N GLY A 24 6.30 -2.37 -1.76
CA GLY A 24 7.50 -1.54 -1.74
C GLY A 24 8.63 -2.18 -1.00
N THR A 25 9.69 -1.40 -0.89
CA THR A 25 10.89 -1.76 -0.15
C THR A 25 11.27 -0.59 0.72
N LYS A 26 12.06 -0.86 1.76
CA LYS A 26 12.60 0.20 2.63
C LYS A 26 11.46 1.06 3.18
N SER A 27 11.53 2.37 3.00
CA SER A 27 10.58 3.30 3.61
C SER A 27 9.42 3.69 2.69
N ARG A 28 9.18 2.96 1.61
CA ARG A 28 8.13 3.32 0.65
C ARG A 28 6.76 3.46 1.32
N VAL A 29 6.49 2.64 2.35
CA VAL A 29 5.18 2.64 3.00
C VAL A 29 4.84 3.98 3.64
N THR A 30 5.86 4.72 4.12
CA THR A 30 5.62 6.01 4.76
C THR A 30 5.84 7.19 3.82
N SER A 31 6.24 6.92 2.58
CA SER A 31 6.58 7.98 1.63
C SER A 31 5.31 8.61 1.06
N ASN A 32 5.33 9.94 0.93
CA ASN A 32 4.27 10.66 0.22
C ASN A 32 4.75 11.15 -1.14
N SER A 33 5.94 10.72 -1.57
CA SER A 33 6.50 11.09 -2.88
C SER A 33 5.87 10.24 -3.97
N ASN A 34 5.71 10.82 -5.16
CA ASN A 34 5.24 10.10 -6.35
C ASN A 34 3.88 9.43 -6.12
N ARG A 35 3.01 10.09 -5.37
CA ARG A 35 1.65 9.62 -5.16
C ARG A 35 0.70 10.35 -6.09
N SER A 36 -0.40 9.67 -6.44
CA SER A 36 -1.39 10.24 -7.35
C SER A 36 -2.18 11.37 -6.68
N PRO A 37 -2.81 12.24 -7.46
CA PRO A 37 -3.70 13.24 -6.89
C PRO A 37 -4.84 12.62 -6.08
N ALA A 38 -5.36 11.46 -6.51
CA ALA A 38 -6.42 10.78 -5.78
C ALA A 38 -5.93 10.32 -4.41
N TRP A 39 -4.69 9.80 -4.33
CA TRP A 39 -4.11 9.43 -3.05
C TRP A 39 -3.97 10.65 -2.14
N ARG A 40 -3.49 11.77 -2.71
CA ARG A 40 -3.29 13.00 -1.92
C ARG A 40 -4.60 13.52 -1.37
N GLU A 41 -5.66 13.44 -2.14
CA GLU A 41 -6.97 13.85 -1.66
C GLU A 41 -7.47 12.92 -0.56
N ALA A 42 -7.31 11.61 -0.75
CA ALA A 42 -7.78 10.62 0.22
C ALA A 42 -7.05 10.72 1.56
N THR A 43 -5.81 11.21 1.55
CA THR A 43 -4.98 11.30 2.75
C THR A 43 -4.70 12.73 3.18
N LYS A 44 -5.49 13.67 2.72
CA LYS A 44 -5.20 15.10 2.97
C LYS A 44 -5.16 15.47 4.44
N ASP A 45 -5.90 14.75 5.27
CA ASP A 45 -5.93 14.99 6.72
C ASP A 45 -4.95 14.08 7.46
N GLY A 46 -4.22 13.25 6.75
CA GLY A 46 -3.27 12.30 7.32
C GLY A 46 -3.62 10.88 6.96
N PHE A 47 -2.72 9.96 7.30
CA PHE A 47 -2.95 8.55 7.06
C PHE A 47 -2.16 7.72 8.04
N THR A 48 -2.61 6.48 8.23
CA THR A 48 -1.86 5.46 8.95
C THR A 48 -1.49 4.34 7.99
N TYR A 49 -0.55 3.51 8.38
CA TYR A 49 -0.13 2.40 7.52
C TYR A 49 -0.08 1.11 8.30
N GLN A 50 -0.17 0.02 7.55
CA GLN A 50 -0.07 -1.32 8.10
C GLN A 50 0.70 -2.18 7.12
N ILE A 51 1.75 -2.85 7.58
CA ILE A 51 2.45 -3.86 6.78
C ILE A 51 1.65 -5.15 6.90
N VAL A 52 1.11 -5.62 5.78
CA VAL A 52 0.33 -6.85 5.76
C VAL A 52 1.25 -8.05 5.81
N LYS A 53 2.30 -8.02 4.97
CA LYS A 53 3.27 -9.11 4.92
C LYS A 53 4.57 -8.57 4.37
N SER A 54 5.69 -9.07 4.87
CA SER A 54 7.01 -8.65 4.44
C SER A 54 7.85 -9.87 4.08
N GLY A 55 9.10 -9.63 3.68
CA GLY A 55 10.01 -10.73 3.34
C GLY A 55 9.61 -11.45 2.08
N MET A 56 9.08 -10.72 1.09
CA MET A 56 8.54 -11.30 -0.12
C MET A 56 9.41 -10.97 -1.32
N MET A 57 9.40 -11.86 -2.31
CA MET A 57 9.92 -11.53 -3.62
C MET A 57 8.93 -10.59 -4.31
N ASN A 58 9.44 -9.82 -5.29
CA ASN A 58 8.60 -8.86 -6.00
C ASN A 58 7.34 -9.50 -6.58
N ARG A 59 7.48 -10.68 -7.19
CA ARG A 59 6.35 -11.36 -7.81
C ARG A 59 5.28 -11.72 -6.78
N GLU A 60 5.71 -12.23 -5.63
CA GLU A 60 4.78 -12.58 -4.56
C GLU A 60 4.04 -11.36 -4.05
N ALA A 61 4.78 -10.25 -3.87
CA ALA A 61 4.19 -9.03 -3.39
C ALA A 61 3.18 -8.47 -4.39
N MET A 62 3.50 -8.57 -5.69
CA MET A 62 2.59 -8.11 -6.73
C MET A 62 1.27 -8.88 -6.70
N LEU A 63 1.33 -10.19 -6.53
CA LEU A 63 0.13 -11.02 -6.50
C LEU A 63 -0.72 -10.70 -5.28
N LEU A 64 -0.09 -10.52 -4.12
CA LEU A 64 -0.82 -10.16 -2.91
C LEU A 64 -1.43 -8.76 -3.04
N GLU A 65 -0.69 -7.82 -3.61
CA GLU A 65 -1.21 -6.48 -3.83
C GLU A 65 -2.48 -6.51 -4.68
N GLU A 66 -2.44 -7.25 -5.79
CA GLU A 66 -3.59 -7.37 -6.67
C GLU A 66 -4.80 -7.96 -5.95
N HIS A 67 -4.55 -8.97 -5.14
CA HIS A 67 -5.61 -9.61 -4.37
C HIS A 67 -6.26 -8.63 -3.38
N LEU A 68 -5.45 -7.85 -2.69
CA LEU A 68 -5.96 -6.90 -1.71
C LEU A 68 -6.67 -5.72 -2.38
N ILE A 69 -6.19 -5.28 -3.55
CA ILE A 69 -6.89 -4.24 -4.29
C ILE A 69 -8.29 -4.71 -4.65
N GLU A 70 -8.44 -5.98 -5.01
CA GLU A 70 -9.75 -6.51 -5.31
C GLU A 70 -10.65 -6.53 -4.06
N ILE A 71 -10.09 -6.94 -2.92
CA ILE A 71 -10.85 -6.98 -1.68
C ILE A 71 -11.36 -5.60 -1.27
N TYR A 72 -10.52 -4.58 -1.42
CA TYR A 72 -10.84 -3.21 -0.99
C TYR A 72 -11.23 -2.29 -2.15
N ARG A 73 -11.64 -2.86 -3.27
CA ARG A 73 -11.81 -2.10 -4.52
C ARG A 73 -12.76 -0.91 -4.41
N GLU A 74 -13.69 -0.94 -3.47
CA GLU A 74 -14.68 0.14 -3.36
C GLU A 74 -14.16 1.36 -2.65
N THR A 75 -13.04 1.25 -1.94
CA THR A 75 -12.51 2.37 -1.17
C THR A 75 -11.11 2.80 -1.60
N VAL A 76 -10.36 1.92 -2.27
CA VAL A 76 -8.98 2.27 -2.66
C VAL A 76 -8.98 3.17 -3.87
N VAL A 77 -7.94 4.02 -3.93
CA VAL A 77 -7.75 4.98 -5.03
C VAL A 77 -6.61 4.54 -5.95
N ASN A 78 -6.23 3.29 -5.88
CA ASN A 78 -5.17 2.72 -6.72
C ASN A 78 -5.46 2.88 -8.21
#